data_c0399df072a45f8d4ec4d862c3d67d67
#
_entry.id   c0399df072a45f8d4ec4d862c3d67d67
#
_cell.length_a   1.000
_cell.length_b   1.000
_cell.length_c   1.000
_cell.angle_alpha   90.00
_cell.angle_beta   90.00
_cell.angle_gamma   90.00
#
_symmetry.space_group_name_H-M   'P 1'
#
loop_
_entity.id
_entity.type
_entity.pdbx_description
1 polymer ?
#
loop_
_entity_poly.entity_id
_entity_poly.type
_entity_poly.pdbx_seq_one_letter_code
_entity_poly.pdbx_strand_id
1 'polypeptide(L)'
;EQITARGVGNGISLIIFAGIVSRLPDGLKVIFQYLQAGTVSLLNVILFAAIALAMVVFVIIISEGIRKIPVQYAKRVVGKKAYGGHTSYIPLKVNQAGVIPIIFASSVLMFPVTIAQFVDVPWVKAMGKLFQWGSPLQTTLYVLMILFFTYFYTAVSLNIGDLSDNIKKNGGFIPGLRPGNPTTEYLDKVMSRITLAGAIFLSLIALMPHVIGWVTRIEGVYFGGTA
;
A
#
# COMPACT_ATOMS: atom_id res chain seq x y z
N GLU A 1 14.71 -10.76 -11.49
CA GLU A 1 15.77 -11.36 -10.66
C GLU A 1 17.13 -10.77 -10.94
N GLN A 2 17.61 -10.66 -12.20
CA GLN A 2 18.93 -10.10 -12.52
C GLN A 2 19.10 -8.65 -12.03
N ILE A 3 18.09 -7.81 -12.13
CA ILE A 3 18.11 -6.43 -11.62
C ILE A 3 18.24 -6.43 -10.09
N THR A 4 17.56 -7.34 -9.39
CA THR A 4 17.63 -7.46 -7.94
C THR A 4 18.99 -8.02 -7.49
N ALA A 5 19.58 -8.96 -8.25
CA ALA A 5 20.83 -9.60 -7.90
C ALA A 5 22.08 -8.76 -8.21
N ARG A 6 22.04 -7.94 -9.28
CA ARG A 6 23.19 -7.18 -9.78
C ARG A 6 22.97 -5.67 -9.86
N GLY A 7 21.76 -5.20 -9.58
CA GLY A 7 21.37 -3.80 -9.64
C GLY A 7 21.12 -3.20 -8.26
N VAL A 8 20.40 -2.08 -8.22
CA VAL A 8 20.04 -1.35 -7.01
C VAL A 8 18.57 -1.58 -6.68
N GLY A 9 18.28 -2.08 -5.50
CA GLY A 9 16.92 -2.24 -4.97
C GLY A 9 16.17 -3.45 -5.53
N ASN A 10 14.83 -3.40 -5.44
CA ASN A 10 13.95 -4.48 -5.91
C ASN A 10 13.63 -4.30 -7.41
N GLY A 11 14.03 -5.27 -8.25
CA GLY A 11 13.86 -5.23 -9.70
C GLY A 11 12.40 -5.16 -10.15
N ILE A 12 11.47 -5.79 -9.42
CA ILE A 12 10.03 -5.74 -9.73
C ILE A 12 9.51 -4.30 -9.54
N SER A 13 9.87 -3.67 -8.42
CA SER A 13 9.48 -2.28 -8.13
C SER A 13 10.03 -1.30 -9.18
N LEU A 14 11.26 -1.53 -9.67
CA LEU A 14 11.85 -0.70 -10.73
C LEU A 14 11.13 -0.85 -12.06
N ILE A 15 10.72 -2.07 -12.43
CA ILE A 15 9.96 -2.30 -13.67
C ILE A 15 8.59 -1.61 -13.59
N ILE A 16 7.88 -1.75 -12.47
CA ILE A 16 6.60 -1.09 -12.26
C ILE A 16 6.78 0.43 -12.30
N PHE A 17 7.79 0.96 -11.62
CA PHE A 17 8.12 2.39 -11.64
C PHE A 17 8.39 2.89 -13.07
N ALA A 18 9.21 2.18 -13.84
CA ALA A 18 9.51 2.54 -15.23
C ALA A 18 8.25 2.55 -16.09
N GLY A 19 7.36 1.55 -15.91
CA GLY A 19 6.07 1.48 -16.60
C GLY A 19 5.15 2.67 -16.29
N ILE A 20 5.13 3.13 -15.04
CA ILE A 20 4.35 4.31 -14.63
C ILE A 20 4.95 5.59 -15.20
N VAL A 21 6.27 5.78 -15.07
CA VAL A 21 6.97 6.98 -15.53
C VAL A 21 6.92 7.11 -17.05
N SER A 22 6.96 6.01 -17.80
CA SER A 22 6.85 6.03 -19.27
C SER A 22 5.53 6.61 -19.80
N ARG A 23 4.48 6.61 -18.98
CA ARG A 23 3.16 7.19 -19.32
C ARG A 23 3.03 8.68 -18.98
N LEU A 24 3.94 9.25 -18.19
CA LEU A 24 3.89 10.67 -17.81
C LEU A 24 3.90 11.62 -19.01
N PRO A 25 4.74 11.43 -20.06
CA PRO A 25 4.73 12.31 -21.21
C PRO A 25 3.38 12.36 -21.93
N ASP A 26 2.68 11.21 -22.01
CA ASP A 26 1.37 11.18 -22.66
C ASP A 26 0.29 11.84 -21.79
N GLY A 27 0.34 11.68 -20.48
CA GLY A 27 -0.50 12.42 -19.55
C GLY A 27 -0.32 13.94 -19.67
N LEU A 28 0.92 14.43 -19.80
CA LEU A 28 1.22 15.84 -20.01
C LEU A 28 0.67 16.36 -21.36
N LYS A 29 0.78 15.58 -22.44
CA LYS A 29 0.18 15.93 -23.73
C LYS A 29 -1.33 16.10 -23.64
N VAL A 30 -2.02 15.19 -22.93
CA VAL A 30 -3.47 15.26 -22.74
C VAL A 30 -3.86 16.54 -21.97
N ILE A 31 -3.14 16.87 -20.90
CA ILE A 31 -3.37 18.12 -20.15
C ILE A 31 -3.18 19.34 -21.06
N PHE A 32 -2.14 19.35 -21.89
CA PHE A 32 -1.87 20.44 -22.82
C PHE A 32 -2.97 20.59 -23.89
N GLN A 33 -3.48 19.47 -24.40
CA GLN A 33 -4.62 19.45 -25.33
C GLN A 33 -5.90 20.04 -24.69
N TYR A 34 -6.20 19.69 -23.43
CA TYR A 34 -7.34 20.25 -22.71
C TYR A 34 -7.20 21.77 -22.47
N LEU A 35 -6.00 22.24 -22.21
CA LEU A 35 -5.72 23.68 -22.10
C LEU A 35 -5.93 24.40 -23.44
N GLN A 36 -5.43 23.85 -24.55
CA GLN A 36 -5.62 24.43 -25.88
C GLN A 36 -7.09 24.43 -26.33
N ALA A 37 -7.82 23.37 -26.00
CA ALA A 37 -9.24 23.26 -26.30
C ALA A 37 -10.12 24.15 -25.41
N GLY A 38 -9.54 24.82 -24.38
CA GLY A 38 -10.29 25.68 -23.46
C GLY A 38 -11.25 24.93 -22.53
N THR A 39 -11.19 23.58 -22.51
CA THR A 39 -12.07 22.74 -21.67
C THR A 39 -11.68 22.78 -20.19
N VAL A 40 -10.39 23.07 -19.90
CA VAL A 40 -9.86 23.15 -18.54
C VAL A 40 -9.13 24.48 -18.38
N SER A 41 -9.36 25.18 -17.27
CA SER A 41 -8.64 26.42 -16.97
C SER A 41 -7.23 26.15 -16.44
N LEU A 42 -6.33 27.11 -16.63
CA LEU A 42 -4.97 27.04 -16.08
C LEU A 42 -4.98 26.84 -14.55
N LEU A 43 -5.97 27.43 -13.86
CA LEU A 43 -6.15 27.26 -12.42
C LEU A 43 -6.40 25.80 -12.03
N ASN A 44 -7.21 25.06 -12.81
CA ASN A 44 -7.48 23.65 -12.57
C ASN A 44 -6.23 22.78 -12.76
N VAL A 45 -5.37 23.13 -13.72
CA VAL A 45 -4.10 22.42 -13.93
C VAL A 45 -3.13 22.66 -12.77
N ILE A 46 -3.04 23.90 -12.27
CA ILE A 46 -2.22 24.22 -11.10
C ILE A 46 -2.75 23.48 -9.86
N LEU A 47 -4.06 23.48 -9.66
CA LEU A 47 -4.70 22.76 -8.56
C LEU A 47 -4.43 21.25 -8.65
N PHE A 48 -4.55 20.67 -9.84
CA PHE A 48 -4.23 19.27 -10.10
C PHE A 48 -2.77 18.95 -9.75
N ALA A 49 -1.82 19.75 -10.22
CA ALA A 49 -0.40 19.57 -9.92
C ALA A 49 -0.11 19.69 -8.40
N ALA A 50 -0.74 20.65 -7.73
CA ALA A 50 -0.60 20.83 -6.29
C ALA A 50 -1.14 19.62 -5.49
N ILE A 51 -2.32 19.11 -5.88
CA ILE A 51 -2.91 17.92 -5.23
C ILE A 51 -2.03 16.69 -5.51
N ALA A 52 -1.54 16.50 -6.74
CA ALA A 52 -0.66 15.38 -7.09
C ALA A 52 0.64 15.41 -6.27
N LEU A 53 1.26 16.58 -6.13
CA LEU A 53 2.46 16.75 -5.30
C LEU A 53 2.17 16.47 -3.82
N ALA A 54 1.09 17.01 -3.29
CA ALA A 54 0.67 16.77 -1.91
C ALA A 54 0.43 15.28 -1.64
N MET A 55 -0.16 14.57 -2.61
CA MET A 55 -0.38 13.14 -2.55
C MET A 55 0.92 12.35 -2.51
N VAL A 56 1.90 12.69 -3.34
CA VAL A 56 3.23 12.04 -3.33
C VAL A 56 3.90 12.22 -1.96
N VAL A 57 3.91 13.44 -1.42
CA VAL A 57 4.47 13.73 -0.09
C VAL A 57 3.75 12.93 1.00
N PHE A 58 2.42 12.88 0.97
CA PHE A 58 1.61 12.13 1.91
C PHE A 58 1.90 10.62 1.87
N VAL A 59 2.01 10.05 0.66
CA VAL A 59 2.36 8.64 0.47
C VAL A 59 3.74 8.32 1.03
N ILE A 60 4.73 9.19 0.79
CA ILE A 60 6.10 9.00 1.31
C ILE A 60 6.09 9.00 2.84
N ILE A 61 5.46 10.01 3.48
CA ILE A 61 5.42 10.14 4.93
C ILE A 61 4.84 8.88 5.59
N ILE A 62 3.74 8.35 5.06
CA ILE A 62 3.09 7.17 5.67
C ILE A 62 3.84 5.88 5.32
N SER A 63 4.38 5.76 4.11
CA SER A 63 5.15 4.57 3.70
C SER A 63 6.45 4.42 4.47
N GLU A 64 7.08 5.54 4.86
CA GLU A 64 8.25 5.56 5.74
C GLU A 64 7.91 5.46 7.23
N GLY A 65 6.63 5.56 7.57
CA GLY A 65 6.13 5.47 8.94
C GLY A 65 6.49 4.13 9.59
N ILE A 66 7.28 4.17 10.67
CA ILE A 66 7.72 2.98 11.41
C ILE A 66 7.33 3.10 12.88
N ARG A 67 6.63 2.09 13.40
CA ARG A 67 6.41 1.94 14.83
C ARG A 67 7.55 1.12 15.44
N LYS A 68 8.34 1.73 16.30
CA LYS A 68 9.44 1.08 17.02
C LYS A 68 8.93 0.46 18.32
N ILE A 69 9.05 -0.86 18.47
CA ILE A 69 8.74 -1.57 19.71
C ILE A 69 10.07 -1.84 20.43
N PRO A 70 10.25 -1.35 21.68
CA PRO A 70 11.51 -1.57 22.42
C PRO A 70 11.60 -3.03 22.86
N VAL A 71 12.76 -3.63 22.64
CA VAL A 71 13.15 -4.96 23.13
C VAL A 71 14.40 -4.82 23.95
N GLN A 72 14.38 -5.32 25.17
CA GLN A 72 15.53 -5.34 26.06
C GLN A 72 16.14 -6.74 26.09
N TYR A 73 17.46 -6.81 25.96
CA TYR A 73 18.20 -8.04 26.11
C TYR A 73 18.85 -8.10 27.48
N ALA A 74 18.81 -9.29 28.09
CA ALA A 74 19.38 -9.50 29.41
C ALA A 74 20.91 -9.24 29.39
N LYS A 75 21.41 -8.56 30.40
CA LYS A 75 22.85 -8.39 30.60
C LYS A 75 23.44 -9.72 31.04
N ARG A 76 24.44 -10.18 30.31
CA ARG A 76 25.22 -11.36 30.69
C ARG A 76 26.58 -10.91 31.26
N VAL A 77 26.80 -11.17 32.54
CA VAL A 77 28.07 -10.85 33.18
C VAL A 77 28.91 -12.12 33.16
N VAL A 78 30.08 -12.07 32.49
CA VAL A 78 31.06 -13.14 32.47
C VAL A 78 32.35 -12.58 33.07
N GLY A 79 32.61 -12.95 34.33
CA GLY A 79 33.71 -12.39 35.10
C GLY A 79 33.55 -10.89 35.43
N LYS A 80 34.58 -10.08 35.14
CA LYS A 80 34.54 -8.61 35.33
C LYS A 80 33.97 -7.85 34.13
N LYS A 81 33.59 -8.53 33.04
CA LYS A 81 33.05 -7.88 31.81
C LYS A 81 31.55 -8.14 31.68
N ALA A 82 30.80 -7.06 31.56
CA ALA A 82 29.36 -7.11 31.27
C ALA A 82 29.17 -7.08 29.76
N TYR A 83 28.54 -8.13 29.21
CA TYR A 83 28.14 -8.25 27.80
C TYR A 83 26.65 -8.16 27.71
N GLY A 84 26.11 -7.38 26.72
CA GLY A 84 24.70 -7.23 26.48
C GLY A 84 24.09 -6.04 27.25
N GLY A 85 22.79 -6.02 27.36
CA GLY A 85 22.03 -4.90 27.94
C GLY A 85 21.75 -3.78 26.94
N HIS A 86 21.85 -4.05 25.65
CA HIS A 86 21.43 -3.12 24.61
C HIS A 86 19.90 -3.17 24.45
N THR A 87 19.29 -1.98 24.43
CA THR A 87 17.91 -1.84 24.02
C THR A 87 17.88 -1.79 22.49
N SER A 88 17.24 -2.77 21.87
CA SER A 88 16.97 -2.80 20.44
C SER A 88 15.52 -2.45 20.17
N TYR A 89 15.18 -2.15 18.93
CA TYR A 89 13.81 -1.85 18.53
C TYR A 89 13.41 -2.74 17.36
N ILE A 90 12.18 -3.26 17.43
CA ILE A 90 11.56 -3.93 16.30
C ILE A 90 10.86 -2.86 15.45
N PRO A 91 11.32 -2.61 14.21
CA PRO A 91 10.66 -1.64 13.32
C PRO A 91 9.46 -2.31 12.64
N LEU A 92 8.24 -1.93 13.01
CA LEU A 92 7.02 -2.33 12.33
C LEU A 92 6.59 -1.22 11.39
N LYS A 93 6.59 -1.45 10.08
CA LYS A 93 6.14 -0.48 9.08
C LYS A 93 4.62 -0.33 9.13
N VAL A 94 4.12 0.89 8.96
CA VAL A 94 2.67 1.16 8.88
C VAL A 94 2.08 0.51 7.63
N ASN A 95 2.76 0.61 6.50
CA ASN A 95 2.40 -0.06 5.27
C ASN A 95 3.32 -1.26 5.04
N GLN A 96 3.04 -2.38 5.74
CA GLN A 96 3.82 -3.61 5.60
C GLN A 96 3.55 -4.34 4.29
N ALA A 97 2.31 -4.26 3.79
CA ALA A 97 1.87 -4.94 2.58
C ALA A 97 2.32 -4.23 1.29
N GLY A 98 2.77 -2.97 1.36
CA GLY A 98 3.14 -2.18 0.19
C GLY A 98 1.94 -1.92 -0.73
N VAL A 99 2.16 -2.00 -2.03
CA VAL A 99 1.14 -1.79 -3.07
C VAL A 99 0.46 -3.08 -3.53
N ILE A 100 0.92 -4.24 -3.07
CA ILE A 100 0.44 -5.55 -3.51
C ILE A 100 -1.07 -5.73 -3.32
N PRO A 101 -1.68 -5.35 -2.18
CA PRO A 101 -3.13 -5.45 -2.00
C PRO A 101 -3.95 -4.68 -3.03
N ILE A 102 -3.47 -3.52 -3.47
CA ILE A 102 -4.14 -2.70 -4.48
C ILE A 102 -4.13 -3.43 -5.83
N ILE A 103 -2.99 -4.04 -6.19
CA ILE A 103 -2.84 -4.78 -7.45
C ILE A 103 -3.78 -5.99 -7.47
N PHE A 104 -3.84 -6.76 -6.38
CA PHE A 104 -4.77 -7.90 -6.30
C PHE A 104 -6.23 -7.46 -6.33
N ALA A 105 -6.60 -6.43 -5.58
CA ALA A 105 -7.96 -5.92 -5.55
C ALA A 105 -8.41 -5.44 -6.94
N SER A 106 -7.57 -4.68 -7.65
CA SER A 106 -7.87 -4.22 -9.01
C SER A 106 -7.98 -5.39 -9.99
N SER A 107 -7.07 -6.37 -9.92
CA SER A 107 -7.08 -7.54 -10.80
C SER A 107 -8.35 -8.37 -10.63
N VAL A 108 -8.79 -8.61 -9.38
CA VAL A 108 -10.02 -9.36 -9.10
C VAL A 108 -11.25 -8.62 -9.61
N LEU A 109 -11.31 -7.29 -9.45
CA LEU A 109 -12.45 -6.50 -9.91
C LEU A 109 -12.49 -6.31 -11.43
N MET A 110 -11.34 -6.37 -12.10
CA MET A 110 -11.28 -6.34 -13.56
C MET A 110 -11.84 -7.61 -14.20
N PHE A 111 -11.79 -8.75 -13.52
CA PHE A 111 -12.20 -10.03 -14.07
C PHE A 111 -13.67 -10.07 -14.53
N PRO A 112 -14.68 -9.66 -13.74
CA PRO A 112 -16.07 -9.60 -14.18
C PRO A 112 -16.30 -8.68 -15.37
N VAL A 113 -15.61 -7.52 -15.39
CA VAL A 113 -15.70 -6.55 -16.48
C VAL A 113 -15.15 -7.13 -17.78
N THR A 114 -14.03 -7.84 -17.68
CA THR A 114 -13.41 -8.50 -18.84
C THR A 114 -14.30 -9.59 -19.39
N ILE A 115 -14.91 -10.44 -18.55
CA ILE A 115 -15.86 -11.47 -19.00
C ILE A 115 -17.05 -10.83 -19.72
N ALA A 116 -17.58 -9.71 -19.20
CA ALA A 116 -18.71 -9.02 -19.78
C ALA A 116 -18.41 -8.43 -21.18
N GLN A 117 -17.15 -8.26 -21.55
CA GLN A 117 -16.75 -7.83 -22.90
C GLN A 117 -16.76 -8.99 -23.92
N PHE A 118 -16.53 -10.22 -23.48
CA PHE A 118 -16.48 -11.40 -24.36
C PHE A 118 -17.81 -12.13 -24.50
N VAL A 119 -18.71 -11.98 -23.52
CA VAL A 119 -19.97 -12.71 -23.48
C VAL A 119 -21.14 -11.78 -23.81
N ASP A 120 -21.76 -11.99 -24.96
CA ASP A 120 -22.87 -11.17 -25.46
C ASP A 120 -24.24 -11.64 -24.90
N VAL A 121 -24.34 -11.69 -23.55
CA VAL A 121 -25.59 -12.06 -22.87
C VAL A 121 -26.08 -10.86 -22.04
N PRO A 122 -27.38 -10.50 -22.11
CA PRO A 122 -27.90 -9.28 -21.47
C PRO A 122 -27.63 -9.16 -19.97
N TRP A 123 -27.75 -10.27 -19.22
CA TRP A 123 -27.51 -10.25 -17.77
C TRP A 123 -26.01 -10.10 -17.44
N VAL A 124 -25.08 -10.65 -18.25
CA VAL A 124 -23.64 -10.51 -18.08
C VAL A 124 -23.22 -9.06 -18.36
N LYS A 125 -23.79 -8.44 -19.40
CA LYS A 125 -23.60 -7.01 -19.68
C LYS A 125 -24.14 -6.10 -18.55
N ALA A 126 -25.28 -6.46 -17.97
CA ALA A 126 -25.82 -5.72 -16.82
C ALA A 126 -24.90 -5.83 -15.61
N MET A 127 -24.36 -7.01 -15.32
CA MET A 127 -23.34 -7.20 -14.29
C MET A 127 -22.06 -6.38 -14.61
N GLY A 128 -21.57 -6.43 -15.84
CA GLY A 128 -20.41 -5.64 -16.25
C GLY A 128 -20.57 -4.14 -15.99
N LYS A 129 -21.76 -3.58 -16.20
CA LYS A 129 -22.08 -2.18 -15.89
C LYS A 129 -22.01 -1.88 -14.38
N LEU A 130 -22.43 -2.81 -13.52
CA LEU A 130 -22.35 -2.65 -12.06
C LEU A 130 -20.90 -2.62 -11.56
N PHE A 131 -20.00 -3.37 -12.24
CA PHE A 131 -18.57 -3.40 -11.95
C PHE A 131 -17.78 -2.38 -12.76
N GLN A 132 -18.44 -1.54 -13.54
CA GLN A 132 -17.77 -0.49 -14.30
C GLN A 132 -17.11 0.51 -13.37
N TRP A 133 -15.94 0.98 -13.76
CA TRP A 133 -15.15 1.95 -13.01
C TRP A 133 -15.96 3.21 -12.70
N GLY A 134 -15.98 3.61 -11.43
CA GLY A 134 -16.76 4.75 -10.96
C GLY A 134 -18.17 4.43 -10.45
N SER A 135 -18.65 3.18 -10.54
CA SER A 135 -19.91 2.81 -9.91
C SER A 135 -19.76 2.74 -8.37
N PRO A 136 -20.78 3.11 -7.59
CA PRO A 136 -20.73 3.02 -6.13
C PRO A 136 -20.44 1.60 -5.62
N LEU A 137 -21.01 0.60 -6.29
CA LEU A 137 -20.78 -0.81 -5.95
C LEU A 137 -19.33 -1.21 -6.15
N GLN A 138 -18.76 -0.88 -7.30
CA GLN A 138 -17.37 -1.17 -7.63
C GLN A 138 -16.42 -0.48 -6.64
N THR A 139 -16.66 0.79 -6.33
CA THR A 139 -15.85 1.57 -5.38
C THR A 139 -15.90 0.95 -3.98
N THR A 140 -17.07 0.56 -3.49
CA THR A 140 -17.22 -0.08 -2.19
C THR A 140 -16.53 -1.44 -2.15
N LEU A 141 -16.72 -2.27 -3.18
CA LEU A 141 -16.05 -3.56 -3.30
C LEU A 141 -14.53 -3.41 -3.39
N TYR A 142 -14.05 -2.40 -4.09
CA TYR A 142 -12.62 -2.12 -4.22
C TYR A 142 -11.99 -1.82 -2.85
N VAL A 143 -12.61 -0.97 -2.05
CA VAL A 143 -12.17 -0.68 -0.68
C VAL A 143 -12.17 -1.95 0.17
N LEU A 144 -13.25 -2.74 0.14
CA LEU A 144 -13.35 -3.98 0.89
C LEU A 144 -12.28 -5.00 0.48
N MET A 145 -12.00 -5.13 -0.82
CA MET A 145 -10.95 -5.99 -1.33
C MET A 145 -9.56 -5.53 -0.91
N ILE A 146 -9.29 -4.21 -0.93
CA ILE A 146 -8.02 -3.67 -0.42
C ILE A 146 -7.85 -4.01 1.07
N LEU A 147 -8.89 -3.80 1.89
CA LEU A 147 -8.87 -4.16 3.31
C LEU A 147 -8.57 -5.65 3.49
N PHE A 148 -9.32 -6.51 2.79
CA PHE A 148 -9.14 -7.96 2.86
C PHE A 148 -7.74 -8.39 2.46
N PHE A 149 -7.24 -7.96 1.29
CA PHE A 149 -5.92 -8.34 0.83
C PHE A 149 -4.79 -7.76 1.68
N THR A 150 -4.97 -6.59 2.29
CA THR A 150 -3.98 -6.01 3.19
C THR A 150 -3.82 -6.87 4.44
N TYR A 151 -4.93 -7.31 5.06
CA TYR A 151 -4.88 -8.20 6.19
C TYR A 151 -4.33 -9.58 5.82
N PHE A 152 -4.81 -10.14 4.72
CA PHE A 152 -4.34 -11.43 4.21
C PHE A 152 -2.84 -11.43 3.95
N TYR A 153 -2.35 -10.45 3.21
CA TYR A 153 -0.93 -10.36 2.87
C TYR A 153 -0.06 -10.12 4.09
N THR A 154 -0.48 -9.27 5.01
CA THR A 154 0.25 -9.02 6.25
C THR A 154 0.34 -10.29 7.11
N ALA A 155 -0.74 -11.05 7.22
CA ALA A 155 -0.76 -12.31 7.97
C ALA A 155 0.15 -13.38 7.35
N VAL A 156 0.22 -13.44 6.02
CA VAL A 156 1.10 -14.39 5.31
C VAL A 156 2.58 -13.96 5.35
N SER A 157 2.85 -12.65 5.24
CA SER A 157 4.22 -12.13 5.16
C SER A 157 4.92 -12.04 6.50
N LEU A 158 4.18 -11.93 7.60
CA LEU A 158 4.73 -11.78 8.95
C LEU A 158 4.23 -12.89 9.86
N ASN A 159 5.11 -13.83 10.16
CA ASN A 159 4.85 -14.81 11.21
C ASN A 159 5.22 -14.21 12.57
N ILE A 160 4.20 -13.71 13.29
CA ILE A 160 4.37 -13.08 14.60
C ILE A 160 4.85 -14.10 15.64
N GLY A 161 4.46 -15.37 15.50
CA GLY A 161 4.93 -16.47 16.35
C GLY A 161 6.44 -16.62 16.25
N ASP A 162 6.97 -16.75 15.04
CA ASP A 162 8.42 -16.88 14.81
C ASP A 162 9.19 -15.65 15.30
N LEU A 163 8.62 -14.45 15.14
CA LEU A 163 9.22 -13.21 15.64
C LEU A 163 9.32 -13.22 17.16
N SER A 164 8.26 -13.61 17.86
CA SER A 164 8.23 -13.73 19.33
C SER A 164 9.20 -14.79 19.84
N ASP A 165 9.26 -15.94 19.18
CA ASP A 165 10.17 -17.02 19.52
C ASP A 165 11.65 -16.63 19.30
N ASN A 166 11.95 -15.92 18.24
CA ASN A 166 13.29 -15.41 17.98
C ASN A 166 13.73 -14.40 19.06
N ILE A 167 12.83 -13.51 19.51
CA ILE A 167 13.11 -12.61 20.63
C ILE A 167 13.44 -13.42 21.89
N LYS A 168 12.61 -14.43 22.21
CA LYS A 168 12.79 -15.30 23.39
C LYS A 168 14.09 -16.09 23.31
N LYS A 169 14.40 -16.71 22.16
CA LYS A 169 15.63 -17.49 21.94
C LYS A 169 16.89 -16.65 22.12
N ASN A 170 16.83 -15.37 21.72
CA ASN A 170 17.94 -14.44 21.88
C ASN A 170 18.00 -13.76 23.26
N GLY A 171 17.18 -14.21 24.22
CA GLY A 171 17.15 -13.65 25.58
C GLY A 171 16.58 -12.23 25.67
N GLY A 172 15.81 -11.82 24.63
CA GLY A 172 15.11 -10.55 24.60
C GLY A 172 13.72 -10.62 25.24
N PHE A 173 13.25 -9.51 25.75
CA PHE A 173 11.89 -9.35 26.25
C PHE A 173 11.38 -7.92 26.00
N ILE A 174 10.07 -7.78 25.87
CA ILE A 174 9.43 -6.47 25.78
C ILE A 174 9.19 -5.98 27.22
N PRO A 175 9.58 -4.76 27.59
CA PRO A 175 9.34 -4.23 28.93
C PRO A 175 7.88 -4.31 29.34
N GLY A 176 7.60 -4.89 30.50
CA GLY A 176 6.25 -5.07 31.03
C GLY A 176 5.52 -6.33 30.56
N LEU A 177 6.11 -7.15 29.67
CA LEU A 177 5.51 -8.40 29.19
C LEU A 177 6.42 -9.60 29.48
N ARG A 178 5.78 -10.74 29.78
CA ARG A 178 6.50 -12.02 29.92
C ARG A 178 6.86 -12.56 28.54
N PRO A 179 8.09 -13.09 28.34
CA PRO A 179 8.48 -13.77 27.10
C PRO A 179 7.57 -14.95 26.78
N GLY A 180 7.19 -15.13 25.50
CA GLY A 180 6.32 -16.20 25.03
C GLY A 180 4.94 -15.70 24.60
N ASN A 181 3.90 -16.49 24.88
CA ASN A 181 2.52 -16.20 24.42
C ASN A 181 2.03 -14.76 24.69
N PRO A 182 2.22 -14.16 25.87
CA PRO A 182 1.81 -12.77 26.10
C PRO A 182 2.49 -11.76 25.19
N THR A 183 3.75 -12.03 24.80
CA THR A 183 4.49 -11.20 23.82
C THR A 183 3.89 -11.37 22.43
N THR A 184 3.54 -12.60 22.04
CA THR A 184 2.91 -12.89 20.74
C THR A 184 1.56 -12.19 20.62
N GLU A 185 0.69 -12.32 21.65
CA GLU A 185 -0.63 -11.66 21.68
C GLU A 185 -0.52 -10.13 21.59
N TYR A 186 0.44 -9.54 22.28
CA TYR A 186 0.69 -8.11 22.23
C TYR A 186 1.13 -7.67 20.82
N LEU A 187 2.08 -8.38 20.22
CA LEU A 187 2.57 -8.09 18.88
C LEU A 187 1.45 -8.24 17.84
N ASP A 188 0.63 -9.28 17.95
CA ASP A 188 -0.52 -9.51 17.07
C ASP A 188 -1.54 -8.37 17.16
N LYS A 189 -1.88 -7.95 18.38
CA LYS A 189 -2.77 -6.80 18.60
C LYS A 189 -2.22 -5.50 18.04
N VAL A 190 -0.91 -5.26 18.18
CA VAL A 190 -0.26 -4.08 17.63
C VAL A 190 -0.25 -4.15 16.10
N MET A 191 0.11 -5.31 15.53
CA MET A 191 0.13 -5.52 14.09
C MET A 191 -1.26 -5.34 13.47
N SER A 192 -2.29 -5.94 14.05
CA SER A 192 -3.67 -5.80 13.56
C SER A 192 -4.10 -4.33 13.48
N ARG A 193 -3.77 -3.52 14.50
CA ARG A 193 -4.09 -2.08 14.51
C ARG A 193 -3.29 -1.29 13.46
N ILE A 194 -2.01 -1.61 13.31
CA ILE A 194 -1.14 -0.96 12.30
C ILE A 194 -1.63 -1.34 10.90
N THR A 195 -1.97 -2.62 10.68
CA THR A 195 -2.51 -3.11 9.40
C THR A 195 -3.83 -2.42 9.04
N LEU A 196 -4.72 -2.19 10.02
CA LEU A 196 -5.95 -1.44 9.79
C LEU A 196 -5.65 0.00 9.31
N ALA A 197 -4.75 0.70 9.99
CA ALA A 197 -4.35 2.05 9.60
C ALA A 197 -3.73 2.06 8.20
N GLY A 198 -2.86 1.09 7.89
CA GLY A 198 -2.27 0.92 6.56
C GLY A 198 -3.30 0.61 5.48
N ALA A 199 -4.29 -0.24 5.78
CA ALA A 199 -5.35 -0.61 4.85
C ALA A 199 -6.29 0.56 4.53
N ILE A 200 -6.66 1.37 5.54
CA ILE A 200 -7.42 2.61 5.33
C ILE A 200 -6.62 3.58 4.46
N PHE A 201 -5.33 3.75 4.75
CA PHE A 201 -4.44 4.58 3.97
C PHE A 201 -4.35 4.13 2.50
N LEU A 202 -4.15 2.83 2.25
CA LEU A 202 -4.12 2.28 0.89
C LEU A 202 -5.45 2.48 0.15
N SER A 203 -6.57 2.30 0.84
CA SER A 203 -7.90 2.55 0.29
C SER A 203 -8.10 4.02 -0.10
N LEU A 204 -7.60 4.94 0.72
CA LEU A 204 -7.68 6.38 0.48
C LEU A 204 -6.87 6.76 -0.76
N ILE A 205 -5.65 6.24 -0.89
CA ILE A 205 -4.81 6.44 -2.09
C ILE A 205 -5.48 5.87 -3.33
N ALA A 206 -6.02 4.66 -3.24
CA ALA A 206 -6.67 3.99 -4.36
C ALA A 206 -7.89 4.73 -4.89
N LEU A 207 -8.59 5.49 -4.02
CA LEU A 207 -9.74 6.32 -4.39
C LEU A 207 -9.36 7.73 -4.87
N MET A 208 -8.15 8.20 -4.59
CA MET A 208 -7.71 9.56 -4.92
C MET A 208 -7.85 9.92 -6.41
N PRO A 209 -7.55 9.05 -7.38
CA PRO A 209 -7.74 9.37 -8.80
C PRO A 209 -9.18 9.78 -9.13
N HIS A 210 -10.18 9.16 -8.50
CA HIS A 210 -11.59 9.51 -8.68
C HIS A 210 -11.91 10.90 -8.11
N VAL A 211 -11.41 11.18 -6.91
CA VAL A 211 -11.62 12.47 -6.24
C VAL A 211 -10.96 13.61 -7.03
N ILE A 212 -9.75 13.38 -7.51
CA ILE A 212 -8.99 14.35 -8.31
C ILE A 212 -9.73 14.64 -9.62
N GLY A 213 -10.15 13.61 -10.36
CA GLY A 213 -10.91 13.77 -11.60
C GLY A 213 -12.20 14.57 -11.39
N TRP A 214 -12.93 14.31 -10.31
CA TRP A 214 -14.16 15.02 -9.97
C TRP A 214 -13.91 16.51 -9.61
N VAL A 215 -12.87 16.79 -8.82
CA VAL A 215 -12.54 18.15 -8.36
C VAL A 215 -11.94 18.99 -9.49
N THR A 216 -11.04 18.43 -10.28
CA THR A 216 -10.30 19.18 -11.30
C THR A 216 -10.98 19.19 -12.66
N ARG A 217 -12.00 18.34 -12.87
CA ARG A 217 -12.67 18.10 -14.16
C ARG A 217 -11.71 17.66 -15.27
N ILE A 218 -10.58 17.10 -14.90
CA ILE A 218 -9.61 16.52 -15.82
C ILE A 218 -9.84 15.02 -15.84
N GLU A 219 -10.57 14.54 -16.83
CA GLU A 219 -10.84 13.12 -17.04
C GLU A 219 -9.76 12.53 -17.97
N GLY A 220 -9.38 11.26 -17.76
CA GLY A 220 -8.46 10.55 -18.64
C GLY A 220 -6.97 10.71 -18.33
N VAL A 221 -6.58 11.49 -17.33
CA VAL A 221 -5.20 11.51 -16.82
C VAL A 221 -5.13 10.63 -15.58
N TYR A 222 -4.87 9.35 -15.80
CA TYR A 222 -4.72 8.39 -14.71
C TYR A 222 -3.28 8.41 -14.19
N PHE A 223 -3.07 8.98 -13.00
CA PHE A 223 -1.82 8.85 -12.25
C PHE A 223 -1.76 7.56 -11.40
N GLY A 224 -2.57 6.59 -11.74
CA GLY A 224 -2.59 5.29 -11.06
C GLY A 224 -2.36 4.16 -12.06
N GLY A 225 -1.21 3.56 -12.02
CA GLY A 225 -0.77 2.58 -12.99
C GLY A 225 -1.34 1.17 -12.81
N THR A 226 -2.64 1.00 -12.85
CA THR A 226 -3.28 -0.33 -12.87
C THR A 226 -4.29 -0.45 -14.01
N ALA A 227 -4.19 0.36 -15.04
CA ALA A 227 -4.95 0.18 -16.28
C ALA A 227 -3.99 0.05 -17.46
#